data_5844f64b3bb1814685a84992cb19ec4d
#
_entry.id   5844f64b3bb1814685a84992cb19ec4d
#
_cell.length_a   1.000
_cell.length_b   1.000
_cell.length_c   1.000
_cell.angle_alpha   90.00
_cell.angle_beta   90.00
_cell.angle_gamma   90.00
#
_symmetry.space_group_name_H-M   'P 1'
#
loop_
_entity.id
_entity.type
_entity.pdbx_description
1 polymer ?
#
loop_
_entity_poly.entity_id
_entity_poly.type
_entity_poly.pdbx_seq_one_letter_code
_entity_poly.pdbx_strand_id
1 'polypeptide(L)'
;MATYFDTQAARARSGAMPRLRIATWEGFMTEILVVYYSRKGSTAELARQVCRGIDSVPGAVAKLRTVAPVTAESEGPAKPVPSSGPPYVTLEDLRRADGLVLGSPTRFGNMAAPLKYFLDCTSSLWVSGALAGKPAGVFTSTQTLHGGQESTLLSMMLPLLHHGMYLVGLPYTERALNETRGGGTPYGASHVSGPSDEPSLSDHERALAQALGRRVAALAVRLVEA
;
A
#
# COMPACT_ATOMS: atom_id res chain seq x y z
N MET A 1 50.79 2.01 53.82
CA MET A 1 50.50 0.60 54.04
C MET A 1 49.86 0.10 52.79
N ALA A 2 50.66 -0.42 51.89
CA ALA A 2 50.82 -1.79 51.41
C ALA A 2 49.61 -2.32 50.69
N THR A 3 49.61 -2.28 49.36
CA THR A 3 50.03 -3.26 48.34
C THR A 3 49.28 -4.60 48.43
N TYR A 4 48.50 -4.90 47.36
CA TYR A 4 48.62 -6.21 46.73
C TYR A 4 48.14 -6.14 45.29
N PHE A 5 49.05 -6.16 44.34
CA PHE A 5 48.82 -6.54 42.92
C PHE A 5 48.89 -8.07 42.89
N ASP A 6 47.91 -8.70 42.29
CA ASP A 6 48.05 -10.07 41.84
C ASP A 6 47.72 -10.19 40.38
N THR A 7 48.73 -10.55 39.63
CA THR A 7 48.70 -10.83 38.18
C THR A 7 48.28 -12.27 37.97
N GLN A 8 47.16 -12.48 37.31
CA GLN A 8 46.89 -13.77 36.71
C GLN A 8 46.73 -13.64 35.19
N ALA A 9 47.58 -14.40 34.53
CA ALA A 9 47.77 -14.51 33.10
C ALA A 9 46.49 -14.85 32.31
N ALA A 10 46.25 -14.08 31.27
CA ALA A 10 45.25 -14.33 30.23
C ALA A 10 45.57 -15.62 29.47
N ARG A 11 44.76 -16.65 29.62
CA ARG A 11 44.65 -17.75 28.67
C ARG A 11 43.73 -17.33 27.55
N ALA A 12 44.28 -17.05 26.38
CA ALA A 12 43.55 -16.91 25.13
C ALA A 12 42.75 -18.21 24.85
N ARG A 13 41.45 -18.15 25.02
CA ARG A 13 40.55 -19.16 24.45
C ARG A 13 40.21 -18.72 23.04
N SER A 14 40.68 -19.48 22.07
CA SER A 14 40.20 -19.38 20.66
C SER A 14 38.72 -19.71 20.64
N GLY A 15 37.89 -18.70 20.74
CA GLY A 15 36.46 -18.79 20.50
C GLY A 15 36.25 -18.69 19.00
N ALA A 16 35.96 -19.81 18.34
CA ALA A 16 35.42 -19.78 17.01
C ALA A 16 34.16 -18.88 17.01
N MET A 17 34.17 -17.83 16.21
CA MET A 17 32.97 -17.02 16.00
C MET A 17 31.82 -17.94 15.65
N PRO A 18 30.64 -17.80 16.26
CA PRO A 18 29.47 -18.52 15.81
C PRO A 18 29.20 -18.13 14.35
N ARG A 19 29.28 -19.11 13.45
CA ARG A 19 28.82 -18.94 12.09
C ARG A 19 27.38 -18.46 12.19
N LEU A 20 27.11 -17.21 11.74
CA LEU A 20 25.75 -16.77 11.47
C LEU A 20 25.12 -17.85 10.60
N ARG A 21 24.20 -18.60 11.17
CA ARG A 21 23.28 -19.41 10.36
C ARG A 21 22.49 -18.37 9.55
N ILE A 22 22.80 -18.28 8.27
CA ILE A 22 21.88 -17.73 7.29
C ILE A 22 20.66 -18.67 7.37
N ALA A 23 19.66 -18.26 8.14
CA ALA A 23 18.37 -18.92 8.09
C ALA A 23 17.90 -18.76 6.65
N THR A 24 17.88 -19.85 5.91
CA THR A 24 17.15 -19.92 4.64
C THR A 24 15.69 -19.69 5.00
N TRP A 25 15.19 -18.50 4.73
CA TRP A 25 13.79 -18.15 4.87
C TRP A 25 13.01 -18.87 3.76
N GLU A 26 12.76 -20.16 3.95
CA GLU A 26 11.74 -20.83 3.18
C GLU A 26 10.38 -20.41 3.75
N GLY A 27 9.69 -19.46 3.07
CA GLY A 27 8.27 -19.61 2.95
C GLY A 27 7.30 -18.54 3.38
N PHE A 28 7.60 -17.43 4.04
CA PHE A 28 6.56 -16.42 4.26
C PHE A 28 6.87 -15.10 3.56
N MET A 29 6.19 -14.90 2.41
CA MET A 29 6.20 -13.59 1.72
C MET A 29 5.27 -12.64 2.45
N THR A 30 5.76 -11.42 2.76
CA THR A 30 4.95 -10.31 3.29
C THR A 30 3.92 -9.90 2.24
N GLU A 31 2.64 -10.15 2.50
CA GLU A 31 1.56 -9.90 1.56
C GLU A 31 1.04 -8.45 1.67
N ILE A 32 1.17 -7.68 0.60
CA ILE A 32 0.61 -6.33 0.51
C ILE A 32 -0.65 -6.37 -0.35
N LEU A 33 -1.79 -6.09 0.26
CA LEU A 33 -3.08 -6.06 -0.41
C LEU A 33 -3.25 -4.71 -1.13
N VAL A 34 -3.50 -4.75 -2.44
CA VAL A 34 -3.84 -3.58 -3.26
C VAL A 34 -5.32 -3.67 -3.62
N VAL A 35 -6.13 -2.79 -3.04
CA VAL A 35 -7.58 -2.73 -3.26
C VAL A 35 -7.93 -1.48 -4.02
N TYR A 36 -8.67 -1.61 -5.12
CA TYR A 36 -9.07 -0.45 -5.90
C TYR A 36 -10.47 -0.56 -6.47
N TYR A 37 -11.03 0.61 -6.82
CA TYR A 37 -12.15 0.75 -7.75
C TYR A 37 -11.69 1.45 -9.01
N SER A 38 -12.15 1.01 -10.17
CA SER A 38 -11.85 1.68 -11.44
C SER A 38 -13.06 1.58 -12.38
N ARG A 39 -13.39 2.69 -13.05
CA ARG A 39 -14.49 2.72 -14.03
C ARG A 39 -13.99 2.64 -15.47
N LYS A 40 -12.93 3.39 -15.81
CA LYS A 40 -12.41 3.54 -17.18
C LYS A 40 -10.95 3.05 -17.33
N GLY A 41 -10.36 2.44 -16.31
CA GLY A 41 -9.05 1.82 -16.40
C GLY A 41 -7.90 2.60 -15.73
N SER A 42 -7.96 3.93 -15.61
CA SER A 42 -6.86 4.75 -15.06
C SER A 42 -6.43 4.33 -13.66
N THR A 43 -7.37 4.18 -12.73
CA THR A 43 -7.05 3.70 -11.36
C THR A 43 -6.53 2.26 -11.38
N ALA A 44 -7.03 1.41 -12.30
CA ALA A 44 -6.54 0.04 -12.46
C ALA A 44 -5.08 0.01 -12.96
N GLU A 45 -4.70 0.94 -13.86
CA GLU A 45 -3.30 1.05 -14.31
C GLU A 45 -2.37 1.50 -13.19
N LEU A 46 -2.77 2.49 -12.39
CA LEU A 46 -2.02 2.86 -11.18
C LEU A 46 -1.85 1.66 -10.24
N ALA A 47 -2.93 0.89 -10.00
CA ALA A 47 -2.87 -0.30 -9.15
C ALA A 47 -1.84 -1.32 -9.65
N ARG A 48 -1.77 -1.55 -10.96
CA ARG A 48 -0.75 -2.44 -11.56
C ARG A 48 0.67 -1.92 -11.33
N GLN A 49 0.89 -0.60 -11.42
CA GLN A 49 2.20 -0.02 -11.16
C GLN A 49 2.57 -0.07 -9.67
N VAL A 50 1.62 0.12 -8.77
CA VAL A 50 1.81 -0.10 -7.32
C VAL A 50 2.23 -1.55 -7.05
N CYS A 51 1.55 -2.53 -7.64
CA CYS A 51 1.93 -3.94 -7.51
C CYS A 51 3.37 -4.20 -8.00
N ARG A 52 3.78 -3.65 -9.15
CA ARG A 52 5.17 -3.77 -9.63
C ARG A 52 6.17 -3.19 -8.63
N GLY A 53 5.81 -2.10 -7.97
CA GLY A 53 6.63 -1.51 -6.91
C GLY A 53 6.76 -2.43 -5.69
N ILE A 54 5.66 -3.05 -5.27
CA ILE A 54 5.64 -4.04 -4.17
C ILE A 54 6.51 -5.25 -4.52
N ASP A 55 6.27 -5.86 -5.69
CA ASP A 55 6.96 -7.07 -6.13
C ASP A 55 8.47 -6.85 -6.40
N SER A 56 8.92 -5.60 -6.48
CA SER A 56 10.34 -5.26 -6.56
C SER A 56 11.08 -5.32 -5.21
N VAL A 57 10.37 -5.48 -4.10
CA VAL A 57 10.95 -5.56 -2.75
C VAL A 57 11.16 -7.03 -2.38
N PRO A 58 12.40 -7.47 -2.10
CA PRO A 58 12.66 -8.83 -1.65
C PRO A 58 11.82 -9.18 -0.41
N GLY A 59 11.20 -10.35 -0.41
CA GLY A 59 10.36 -10.82 0.68
C GLY A 59 8.92 -10.28 0.67
N ALA A 60 8.54 -9.43 -0.30
CA ALA A 60 7.17 -8.92 -0.43
C ALA A 60 6.48 -9.45 -1.70
N VAL A 61 5.15 -9.55 -1.65
CA VAL A 61 4.30 -9.92 -2.77
C VAL A 61 3.02 -9.08 -2.78
N ALA A 62 2.61 -8.64 -3.98
CA ALA A 62 1.39 -7.89 -4.17
C ALA A 62 0.18 -8.83 -4.37
N LYS A 63 -0.92 -8.53 -3.68
CA LYS A 63 -2.22 -9.18 -3.90
C LYS A 63 -3.22 -8.15 -4.39
N LEU A 64 -3.57 -8.22 -5.66
CA LEU A 64 -4.49 -7.27 -6.30
C LEU A 64 -5.93 -7.70 -6.16
N ARG A 65 -6.80 -6.76 -5.70
CA ARG A 65 -8.24 -6.96 -5.56
C ARG A 65 -8.99 -5.72 -6.04
N THR A 66 -10.25 -5.92 -6.43
CA THR A 66 -11.17 -4.81 -6.70
C THR A 66 -12.37 -4.86 -5.77
N VAL A 67 -13.13 -3.78 -5.67
CA VAL A 67 -14.39 -3.76 -4.93
C VAL A 67 -15.56 -3.97 -5.86
N ALA A 68 -16.65 -4.59 -5.35
CA ALA A 68 -17.89 -4.73 -6.09
C ALA A 68 -18.52 -3.34 -6.35
N PRO A 69 -19.17 -3.13 -7.51
CA PRO A 69 -19.92 -1.91 -7.74
C PRO A 69 -21.12 -1.82 -6.77
N VAL A 70 -21.49 -0.60 -6.42
CA VAL A 70 -22.75 -0.34 -5.73
C VAL A 70 -23.81 -0.10 -6.79
N THR A 71 -24.89 -0.88 -6.72
CA THR A 71 -26.05 -0.79 -7.64
C THR A 71 -27.29 -0.42 -6.86
N ALA A 72 -28.27 0.23 -7.51
CA ALA A 72 -29.57 0.42 -6.92
C ALA A 72 -30.31 -0.93 -6.79
N GLU A 73 -31.17 -1.07 -5.79
CA GLU A 73 -31.96 -2.29 -5.61
C GLU A 73 -32.74 -2.69 -6.86
N SER A 74 -33.21 -1.69 -7.64
CA SER A 74 -33.92 -1.89 -8.92
C SER A 74 -33.06 -2.53 -10.02
N GLU A 75 -31.74 -2.47 -9.90
CA GLU A 75 -30.81 -3.06 -10.88
C GLU A 75 -30.37 -4.50 -10.47
N GLY A 76 -30.83 -4.96 -9.32
CA GLY A 76 -30.49 -6.25 -8.76
C GLY A 76 -29.10 -6.28 -8.09
N PRO A 77 -28.73 -7.40 -7.47
CA PRO A 77 -27.45 -7.53 -6.79
C PRO A 77 -26.27 -7.53 -7.77
N ALA A 78 -25.14 -6.99 -7.33
CA ALA A 78 -23.89 -7.09 -8.09
C ALA A 78 -23.54 -8.56 -8.37
N LYS A 79 -22.94 -8.83 -9.53
CA LYS A 79 -22.47 -10.18 -9.86
C LYS A 79 -21.49 -10.66 -8.77
N PRO A 80 -21.52 -11.94 -8.38
CA PRO A 80 -20.67 -12.44 -7.31
C PRO A 80 -19.17 -12.42 -7.65
N VAL A 81 -18.83 -12.36 -8.93
CA VAL A 81 -17.46 -12.24 -9.44
C VAL A 81 -17.40 -11.16 -10.52
N PRO A 82 -16.26 -10.42 -10.65
CA PRO A 82 -16.09 -9.48 -11.74
C PRO A 82 -16.11 -10.20 -13.09
N SER A 83 -16.65 -9.56 -14.12
CA SER A 83 -16.60 -10.09 -15.50
C SER A 83 -15.19 -10.08 -16.09
N SER A 84 -14.31 -9.25 -15.56
CA SER A 84 -12.90 -9.13 -15.95
C SER A 84 -12.10 -8.47 -14.80
N GLY A 85 -10.78 -8.68 -14.81
CA GLY A 85 -9.88 -8.11 -13.79
C GLY A 85 -9.72 -9.01 -12.55
N PRO A 86 -9.15 -8.48 -11.46
CA PRO A 86 -8.88 -9.25 -10.25
C PRO A 86 -10.18 -9.58 -9.49
N PRO A 87 -10.16 -10.62 -8.64
CA PRO A 87 -11.30 -10.97 -7.79
C PRO A 87 -11.72 -9.82 -6.87
N TYR A 88 -12.97 -9.86 -6.40
CA TYR A 88 -13.42 -8.92 -5.36
C TYR A 88 -12.68 -9.18 -4.06
N VAL A 89 -12.41 -8.09 -3.34
CA VAL A 89 -11.80 -8.12 -2.04
C VAL A 89 -12.76 -8.71 -0.99
N THR A 90 -12.21 -9.47 -0.06
CA THR A 90 -12.92 -10.01 1.10
C THR A 90 -12.37 -9.41 2.40
N LEU A 91 -13.13 -9.49 3.49
CA LEU A 91 -12.63 -9.11 4.82
C LEU A 91 -11.45 -9.98 5.26
N GLU A 92 -11.40 -11.23 4.81
CA GLU A 92 -10.28 -12.13 5.10
C GLU A 92 -9.01 -11.69 4.36
N ASP A 93 -9.10 -11.18 3.14
CA ASP A 93 -7.95 -10.59 2.45
C ASP A 93 -7.33 -9.45 3.29
N LEU A 94 -8.17 -8.54 3.85
CA LEU A 94 -7.68 -7.46 4.73
C LEU A 94 -7.04 -7.98 6.01
N ARG A 95 -7.69 -8.96 6.64
CA ARG A 95 -7.19 -9.54 7.91
C ARG A 95 -5.78 -10.12 7.74
N ARG A 96 -5.56 -10.86 6.65
CA ARG A 96 -4.30 -11.58 6.39
C ARG A 96 -3.18 -10.69 5.87
N ALA A 97 -3.50 -9.60 5.20
CA ALA A 97 -2.49 -8.72 4.62
C ALA A 97 -1.60 -8.07 5.68
N ASP A 98 -0.32 -7.95 5.39
CA ASP A 98 0.68 -7.29 6.24
C ASP A 98 0.77 -5.78 5.96
N GLY A 99 0.17 -5.32 4.86
CA GLY A 99 0.05 -3.91 4.49
C GLY A 99 -1.08 -3.72 3.47
N LEU A 100 -1.50 -2.46 3.29
CA LEU A 100 -2.66 -2.12 2.45
C LEU A 100 -2.34 -0.91 1.55
N VAL A 101 -2.75 -0.98 0.28
CA VAL A 101 -2.78 0.20 -0.58
C VAL A 101 -4.16 0.35 -1.20
N LEU A 102 -4.83 1.49 -0.94
CA LEU A 102 -6.18 1.78 -1.42
C LEU A 102 -6.14 2.71 -2.63
N GLY A 103 -6.95 2.39 -3.65
CA GLY A 103 -7.08 3.19 -4.86
C GLY A 103 -8.52 3.50 -5.27
N SER A 104 -8.78 4.76 -5.59
CA SER A 104 -10.09 5.21 -6.07
C SER A 104 -9.95 6.32 -7.11
N PRO A 105 -10.81 6.37 -8.14
CA PRO A 105 -10.96 7.62 -8.87
C PRO A 105 -11.62 8.66 -7.96
N THR A 106 -11.33 9.94 -8.22
CA THR A 106 -12.02 11.02 -7.51
C THR A 106 -13.52 11.05 -7.83
N ARG A 107 -14.30 11.37 -6.83
CA ARG A 107 -15.71 11.74 -6.95
C ARG A 107 -15.94 12.95 -6.05
N PHE A 108 -15.98 14.15 -6.67
CA PHE A 108 -16.13 15.42 -5.96
C PHE A 108 -15.12 15.60 -4.81
N GLY A 109 -13.83 15.27 -5.07
CA GLY A 109 -12.77 15.38 -4.07
C GLY A 109 -12.75 14.28 -3.00
N ASN A 110 -13.53 13.21 -3.21
CA ASN A 110 -13.60 12.06 -2.31
C ASN A 110 -13.45 10.75 -3.08
N MET A 111 -13.32 9.62 -2.36
CA MET A 111 -13.33 8.30 -2.98
C MET A 111 -14.69 7.94 -3.58
N ALA A 112 -14.69 7.04 -4.56
CA ALA A 112 -15.93 6.53 -5.15
C ALA A 112 -16.73 5.68 -4.16
N ALA A 113 -18.08 5.77 -4.26
CA ALA A 113 -18.99 5.05 -3.37
C ALA A 113 -18.71 3.55 -3.21
N PRO A 114 -18.32 2.78 -4.25
CA PRO A 114 -18.00 1.36 -4.05
C PRO A 114 -16.84 1.11 -3.08
N LEU A 115 -15.78 1.93 -3.11
CA LEU A 115 -14.67 1.80 -2.16
C LEU A 115 -15.11 2.20 -0.74
N LYS A 116 -15.88 3.30 -0.61
CA LYS A 116 -16.39 3.72 0.70
C LYS A 116 -17.33 2.68 1.30
N TYR A 117 -18.25 2.12 0.50
CA TYR A 117 -19.15 1.06 0.93
C TYR A 117 -18.38 -0.16 1.45
N PHE A 118 -17.33 -0.59 0.75
CA PHE A 118 -16.49 -1.68 1.22
C PHE A 118 -15.84 -1.34 2.58
N LEU A 119 -15.30 -0.12 2.74
CA LEU A 119 -14.71 0.31 4.01
C LEU A 119 -15.74 0.33 5.14
N ASP A 120 -16.98 0.74 4.87
CA ASP A 120 -18.07 0.72 5.87
C ASP A 120 -18.41 -0.69 6.36
N CYS A 121 -18.15 -1.72 5.54
CA CYS A 121 -18.32 -3.12 5.92
C CYS A 121 -17.17 -3.68 6.80
N THR A 122 -16.12 -2.90 7.08
CA THR A 122 -14.93 -3.38 7.82
C THR A 122 -15.01 -3.21 9.35
N SER A 123 -16.16 -2.81 9.90
CA SER A 123 -16.33 -2.52 11.34
C SER A 123 -15.89 -3.67 12.27
N SER A 124 -16.10 -4.93 11.88
CA SER A 124 -15.63 -6.09 12.67
C SER A 124 -14.10 -6.18 12.75
N LEU A 125 -13.39 -5.77 11.68
CA LEU A 125 -11.93 -5.71 11.67
C LEU A 125 -11.42 -4.54 12.50
N TRP A 126 -12.13 -3.41 12.50
CA TRP A 126 -11.82 -2.26 13.33
C TRP A 126 -11.95 -2.59 14.82
N VAL A 127 -13.07 -3.18 15.25
CA VAL A 127 -13.29 -3.60 16.64
C VAL A 127 -12.22 -4.58 17.12
N SER A 128 -11.78 -5.50 16.26
CA SER A 128 -10.73 -6.48 16.59
C SER A 128 -9.30 -5.94 16.50
N GLY A 129 -9.10 -4.70 16.01
CA GLY A 129 -7.77 -4.14 15.79
C GLY A 129 -6.96 -4.86 14.70
N ALA A 130 -7.62 -5.58 13.78
CA ALA A 130 -6.96 -6.47 12.82
C ALA A 130 -5.97 -5.76 11.87
N LEU A 131 -6.11 -4.44 11.66
CA LEU A 131 -5.25 -3.64 10.79
C LEU A 131 -4.30 -2.72 11.58
N ALA A 132 -4.43 -2.65 12.90
CA ALA A 132 -3.61 -1.76 13.73
C ALA A 132 -2.11 -2.08 13.57
N GLY A 133 -1.30 -1.03 13.40
CA GLY A 133 0.15 -1.16 13.24
C GLY A 133 0.64 -1.61 11.87
N LYS A 134 -0.26 -1.93 10.92
CA LYS A 134 0.12 -2.27 9.55
C LYS A 134 0.31 -1.00 8.69
N PRO A 135 1.27 -0.98 7.75
CA PRO A 135 1.47 0.18 6.87
C PRO A 135 0.38 0.28 5.81
N ALA A 136 0.00 1.50 5.46
CA ALA A 136 -0.97 1.77 4.41
C ALA A 136 -0.59 2.95 3.53
N GLY A 137 -0.92 2.86 2.24
CA GLY A 137 -0.79 3.93 1.26
C GLY A 137 -2.07 4.14 0.47
N VAL A 138 -2.16 5.26 -0.25
CA VAL A 138 -3.34 5.59 -1.06
C VAL A 138 -2.94 6.10 -2.44
N PHE A 139 -3.80 5.87 -3.45
CA PHE A 139 -3.61 6.41 -4.80
C PHE A 139 -4.95 6.78 -5.45
N THR A 140 -4.93 7.74 -6.36
CA THR A 140 -6.15 8.23 -7.02
C THR A 140 -5.95 8.54 -8.50
N SER A 141 -7.03 8.68 -9.24
CA SER A 141 -7.04 9.25 -10.59
C SER A 141 -8.09 10.34 -10.70
N THR A 142 -7.76 11.40 -11.43
CA THR A 142 -8.65 12.54 -11.71
C THR A 142 -8.69 12.81 -13.20
N GLN A 143 -9.70 13.51 -13.69
CA GLN A 143 -9.73 13.95 -15.07
C GLN A 143 -8.94 15.23 -15.29
N THR A 144 -8.90 16.11 -14.30
CA THR A 144 -8.24 17.41 -14.39
C THR A 144 -7.18 17.56 -13.30
N LEU A 145 -6.19 18.41 -13.55
CA LEU A 145 -5.07 18.66 -12.63
C LEU A 145 -5.56 19.09 -11.24
N HIS A 146 -6.56 19.99 -11.19
CA HIS A 146 -7.16 20.50 -9.95
C HIS A 146 -8.47 19.78 -9.57
N GLY A 147 -8.66 18.54 -10.06
CA GLY A 147 -9.87 17.75 -9.87
C GLY A 147 -10.02 17.07 -8.50
N GLY A 148 -9.21 17.44 -7.52
CA GLY A 148 -9.29 16.90 -6.15
C GLY A 148 -8.37 15.70 -5.93
N GLN A 149 -7.16 15.71 -6.48
CA GLN A 149 -6.16 14.67 -6.24
C GLN A 149 -5.86 14.54 -4.75
N GLU A 150 -5.40 15.63 -4.12
CA GLU A 150 -5.01 15.67 -2.71
C GLU A 150 -6.17 15.40 -1.77
N SER A 151 -7.32 16.04 -2.00
CA SER A 151 -8.51 15.86 -1.13
C SER A 151 -9.01 14.43 -1.16
N THR A 152 -8.99 13.76 -2.33
CA THR A 152 -9.37 12.35 -2.45
C THR A 152 -8.41 11.45 -1.68
N LEU A 153 -7.09 11.67 -1.80
CA LEU A 153 -6.08 10.91 -1.06
C LEU A 153 -6.24 11.11 0.45
N LEU A 154 -6.37 12.34 0.90
CA LEU A 154 -6.56 12.65 2.32
C LEU A 154 -7.86 12.04 2.87
N SER A 155 -8.95 12.07 2.10
CA SER A 155 -10.22 11.45 2.51
C SER A 155 -10.11 9.93 2.67
N MET A 156 -9.29 9.26 1.86
CA MET A 156 -9.01 7.82 1.99
C MET A 156 -8.11 7.49 3.20
N MET A 157 -7.26 8.42 3.62
CA MET A 157 -6.39 8.22 4.79
C MET A 157 -7.17 8.20 6.11
N LEU A 158 -8.28 8.95 6.21
CA LEU A 158 -9.05 9.03 7.46
C LEU A 158 -9.54 7.66 7.96
N PRO A 159 -10.22 6.82 7.17
CA PRO A 159 -10.61 5.49 7.64
C PRO A 159 -9.40 4.60 7.96
N LEU A 160 -8.26 4.75 7.29
CA LEU A 160 -7.04 3.99 7.61
C LEU A 160 -6.46 4.38 8.98
N LEU A 161 -6.48 5.68 9.31
CA LEU A 161 -6.12 6.17 10.65
C LEU A 161 -7.06 5.61 11.72
N HIS A 162 -8.37 5.56 11.45
CA HIS A 162 -9.34 4.93 12.36
C HIS A 162 -9.06 3.44 12.59
N HIS A 163 -8.53 2.75 11.60
CA HIS A 163 -8.07 1.37 11.73
C HIS A 163 -6.72 1.23 12.46
N GLY A 164 -6.08 2.35 12.85
CA GLY A 164 -4.78 2.34 13.53
C GLY A 164 -3.58 2.02 12.63
N MET A 165 -3.71 2.23 11.31
CA MET A 165 -2.65 1.96 10.35
C MET A 165 -1.60 3.07 10.30
N TYR A 166 -0.36 2.72 9.89
CA TYR A 166 0.71 3.68 9.62
C TYR A 166 0.61 4.19 8.19
N LEU A 167 0.35 5.48 8.01
CA LEU A 167 0.24 6.08 6.68
C LEU A 167 1.61 6.30 6.04
N VAL A 168 1.76 5.87 4.78
CA VAL A 168 2.97 5.99 3.99
C VAL A 168 2.68 6.84 2.75
N GLY A 169 3.32 8.00 2.68
CA GLY A 169 3.28 8.90 1.52
C GLY A 169 4.54 8.80 0.66
N LEU A 170 4.72 9.78 -0.23
CA LEU A 170 5.86 9.93 -1.12
C LEU A 170 6.72 11.12 -0.67
N PRO A 171 8.02 10.92 -0.37
CA PRO A 171 8.89 12.01 0.04
C PRO A 171 9.41 12.78 -1.17
N TYR A 172 9.76 14.05 -1.00
CA TYR A 172 10.36 14.88 -2.05
C TYR A 172 11.77 14.45 -2.48
N THR A 173 12.34 13.41 -1.86
CA THR A 173 13.53 12.72 -2.37
C THR A 173 13.23 11.85 -3.60
N GLU A 174 11.96 11.57 -3.90
CA GLU A 174 11.54 11.00 -5.19
C GLU A 174 11.58 12.11 -6.25
N ARG A 175 12.57 12.06 -7.14
CA ARG A 175 12.81 13.09 -8.16
C ARG A 175 11.56 13.35 -9.01
N ALA A 176 10.83 12.30 -9.38
CA ALA A 176 9.61 12.40 -10.16
C ALA A 176 8.55 13.31 -9.51
N LEU A 177 8.53 13.44 -8.17
CA LEU A 177 7.59 14.30 -7.46
C LEU A 177 7.87 15.79 -7.69
N ASN A 178 9.14 16.17 -7.88
CA ASN A 178 9.53 17.54 -8.19
C ASN A 178 9.35 17.90 -9.67
N GLU A 179 9.38 16.91 -10.56
CA GLU A 179 9.42 17.11 -12.01
C GLU A 179 8.05 16.91 -12.68
N THR A 180 7.12 16.21 -12.03
CA THR A 180 5.80 15.93 -12.61
C THR A 180 5.04 17.20 -13.00
N ARG A 181 4.32 17.14 -14.12
CA ARG A 181 3.38 18.16 -14.59
C ARG A 181 1.93 17.66 -14.64
N GLY A 182 1.72 16.42 -14.23
CA GLY A 182 0.42 15.75 -14.17
C GLY A 182 0.10 15.26 -12.77
N GLY A 183 -0.14 13.95 -12.64
CA GLY A 183 -0.35 13.32 -11.35
C GLY A 183 0.93 13.20 -10.52
N GLY A 184 0.76 13.00 -9.23
CA GLY A 184 1.84 12.85 -8.25
C GLY A 184 1.72 13.86 -7.11
N THR A 185 1.60 13.36 -5.88
CA THR A 185 1.50 14.18 -4.66
C THR A 185 2.30 13.54 -3.53
N PRO A 186 2.71 14.30 -2.49
CA PRO A 186 3.37 13.72 -1.32
C PRO A 186 2.44 12.82 -0.49
N TYR A 187 1.13 12.94 -0.65
CA TYR A 187 0.12 12.13 0.07
C TYR A 187 -0.05 10.75 -0.54
N GLY A 188 0.27 10.57 -1.82
CA GLY A 188 0.16 9.30 -2.53
C GLY A 188 0.29 9.47 -4.04
N ALA A 189 0.32 8.36 -4.76
CA ALA A 189 0.39 8.39 -6.21
C ALA A 189 -0.94 8.86 -6.82
N SER A 190 -0.87 9.64 -7.91
CA SER A 190 -2.06 10.07 -8.62
C SER A 190 -1.83 10.11 -10.13
N HIS A 191 -2.92 10.16 -10.89
CA HIS A 191 -2.93 10.24 -12.34
C HIS A 191 -3.95 11.28 -12.82
N VAL A 192 -3.59 12.05 -13.82
CA VAL A 192 -4.48 12.98 -14.52
C VAL A 192 -4.76 12.45 -15.92
N SER A 193 -5.97 11.90 -16.14
CA SER A 193 -6.33 11.26 -17.41
C SER A 193 -6.64 12.23 -18.55
N GLY A 194 -6.84 13.51 -18.26
CA GLY A 194 -7.19 14.50 -19.27
C GLY A 194 -8.62 14.34 -19.84
N PRO A 195 -8.96 15.15 -20.88
CA PRO A 195 -10.31 15.14 -21.46
C PRO A 195 -10.69 13.83 -22.16
N SER A 196 -9.70 13.10 -22.67
CA SER A 196 -9.90 11.81 -23.37
C SER A 196 -10.06 10.63 -22.43
N ASP A 197 -9.93 10.83 -21.11
CA ASP A 197 -9.95 9.75 -20.10
C ASP A 197 -8.90 8.65 -20.39
N GLU A 198 -7.73 9.06 -20.88
CA GLU A 198 -6.65 8.11 -21.20
C GLU A 198 -6.13 7.40 -19.95
N PRO A 199 -6.09 6.07 -19.94
CA PRO A 199 -5.55 5.31 -18.81
C PRO A 199 -4.03 5.25 -18.80
N SER A 200 -3.34 5.78 -19.83
CA SER A 200 -1.88 5.72 -19.96
C SER A 200 -1.21 6.69 -19.00
N LEU A 201 -0.36 6.14 -18.13
CA LEU A 201 0.41 6.94 -17.17
C LEU A 201 1.63 7.58 -17.84
N SER A 202 1.95 8.81 -17.44
CA SER A 202 3.26 9.39 -17.69
C SER A 202 4.38 8.61 -16.96
N ASP A 203 5.63 8.81 -17.36
CA ASP A 203 6.76 8.15 -16.70
C ASP A 203 6.88 8.57 -15.23
N HIS A 204 6.58 9.84 -14.90
CA HIS A 204 6.59 10.34 -13.53
C HIS A 204 5.48 9.68 -12.69
N GLU A 205 4.26 9.61 -13.19
CA GLU A 205 3.14 8.96 -12.49
C GLU A 205 3.41 7.46 -12.25
N ARG A 206 3.99 6.78 -13.24
CA ARG A 206 4.42 5.39 -13.15
C ARG A 206 5.49 5.21 -12.07
N ALA A 207 6.53 6.04 -12.10
CA ALA A 207 7.60 6.00 -11.12
C ALA A 207 7.10 6.23 -9.69
N LEU A 208 6.19 7.20 -9.50
CA LEU A 208 5.59 7.51 -8.19
C LEU A 208 4.67 6.40 -7.70
N ALA A 209 3.87 5.77 -8.58
CA ALA A 209 3.05 4.63 -8.21
C ALA A 209 3.91 3.43 -7.74
N GLN A 210 5.00 3.14 -8.46
CA GLN A 210 5.95 2.11 -8.05
C GLN A 210 6.67 2.48 -6.74
N ALA A 211 7.06 3.75 -6.57
CA ALA A 211 7.70 4.21 -5.33
C ALA A 211 6.78 4.04 -4.13
N LEU A 212 5.48 4.36 -4.26
CA LEU A 212 4.49 4.13 -3.20
C LEU A 212 4.43 2.64 -2.81
N GLY A 213 4.32 1.75 -3.80
CA GLY A 213 4.30 0.31 -3.58
C GLY A 213 5.55 -0.20 -2.85
N ARG A 214 6.75 0.21 -3.32
CA ARG A 214 8.03 -0.15 -2.68
C ARG A 214 8.09 0.31 -1.22
N ARG A 215 7.65 1.54 -0.93
CA ARG A 215 7.71 2.11 0.42
C ARG A 215 6.80 1.39 1.41
N VAL A 216 5.56 1.08 1.00
CA VAL A 216 4.64 0.31 1.84
C VAL A 216 5.19 -1.09 2.08
N ALA A 217 5.66 -1.77 1.03
CA ALA A 217 6.21 -3.11 1.14
C ALA A 217 7.48 -3.16 2.01
N ALA A 218 8.42 -2.24 1.79
CA ALA A 218 9.66 -2.18 2.58
C ALA A 218 9.40 -1.93 4.08
N LEU A 219 8.38 -1.14 4.42
CA LEU A 219 7.98 -0.93 5.81
C LEU A 219 7.31 -2.18 6.38
N ALA A 220 6.41 -2.83 5.62
CA ALA A 220 5.75 -4.05 6.05
C ALA A 220 6.74 -5.18 6.34
N VAL A 221 7.70 -5.43 5.44
CA VAL A 221 8.77 -6.44 5.65
C VAL A 221 9.50 -6.17 6.96
N ARG A 222 9.92 -4.94 7.22
CA ARG A 222 10.62 -4.58 8.48
C ARG A 222 9.77 -4.81 9.74
N LEU A 223 8.46 -4.57 9.65
CA LEU A 223 7.54 -4.74 10.78
C LEU A 223 7.23 -6.22 11.06
N VAL A 224 7.26 -7.08 10.04
CA VAL A 224 7.09 -8.53 10.20
C VAL A 224 8.36 -9.19 10.76
N GLU A 225 9.55 -8.63 10.46
CA GLU A 225 10.83 -9.12 10.94
C GLU A 225 11.17 -8.65 12.37
N ALA A 226 10.45 -7.66 12.91
CA ALA A 226 10.71 -7.06 14.23
C ALA A 226 10.00 -7.82 15.36
#